data_6148312ba6a58d60791e7fb03ec9d01a
#
_entry.id   6148312ba6a58d60791e7fb03ec9d01a
#
_cell.length_a   1.000
_cell.length_b   1.000
_cell.length_c   1.000
_cell.angle_alpha   90.00
_cell.angle_beta   90.00
_cell.angle_gamma   90.00
#
_symmetry.space_group_name_H-M   'P 1'
#
loop_
_entity.id
_entity.type
_entity.pdbx_description
1 polymer ?
#
loop_
_entity_poly.entity_id
_entity_poly.type
_entity_poly.pdbx_seq_one_letter_code
_entity_poly.pdbx_strand_id
1 'polypeptide(L)'
;MTRRPLFPLAAILLAVLLAACNPQTANDDPKQSAAPAPATSAAPSGAGGGPPEGALSLTEAIAKIPKGVEKRDGYERDSFKHWTDEDEDGCPTRAEVLIEEATTKPEQGERCTLTGGAWTSSYDGVEVTDAKRLDIDHMVPLAEAWDSGAHAWSDKRRQAYANDLTAPRSLIAVTAKTNRSKGDKDPADWLPPAADAHCTYAADWTATKLRWQLNADEAERTALLNLAGHCPGTAVEDEPAP
;
A
#
# COMPACT_ATOMS: atom_id res chain seq x y z
N MET A 1 3.33 -57.00 -3.37
CA MET A 1 4.57 -57.35 -4.09
C MET A 1 4.73 -56.43 -5.26
N THR A 2 5.49 -55.35 -5.12
CA THR A 2 6.00 -54.57 -6.27
C THR A 2 7.18 -53.71 -5.80
N ARG A 3 8.26 -53.86 -6.51
CA ARG A 3 9.64 -53.48 -6.18
C ARG A 3 9.90 -51.99 -6.35
N ARG A 4 10.67 -51.40 -5.42
CA ARG A 4 11.31 -50.09 -5.56
C ARG A 4 12.60 -50.21 -6.40
N PRO A 5 12.95 -49.25 -7.25
CA PRO A 5 14.32 -49.10 -7.76
C PRO A 5 15.12 -48.14 -6.88
N LEU A 6 16.35 -48.59 -6.55
CA LEU A 6 17.45 -47.77 -6.01
C LEU A 6 18.13 -47.01 -7.15
N PHE A 7 18.50 -45.74 -6.92
CA PHE A 7 19.44 -45.00 -7.74
C PHE A 7 20.70 -44.62 -6.95
N PRO A 8 21.88 -44.71 -7.56
CA PRO A 8 23.15 -44.57 -6.88
C PRO A 8 23.63 -43.11 -6.76
N LEU A 9 24.34 -42.83 -5.68
CA LEU A 9 25.14 -41.64 -5.45
C LEU A 9 26.31 -41.55 -6.44
N ALA A 10 26.48 -40.41 -7.06
CA ALA A 10 27.70 -40.02 -7.75
C ALA A 10 28.37 -38.85 -6.97
N ALA A 11 29.52 -39.13 -6.43
CA ALA A 11 30.42 -38.15 -5.79
C ALA A 11 31.24 -37.47 -6.89
N ILE A 12 31.30 -36.14 -6.87
CA ILE A 12 32.20 -35.35 -7.72
C ILE A 12 33.17 -34.59 -6.81
N LEU A 13 34.45 -34.87 -7.02
CA LEU A 13 35.61 -34.29 -6.36
C LEU A 13 35.84 -32.84 -6.84
N LEU A 14 36.17 -32.00 -5.87
CA LEU A 14 36.58 -30.62 -6.02
C LEU A 14 38.10 -30.54 -6.24
N ALA A 15 38.59 -29.95 -7.31
CA ALA A 15 39.98 -29.61 -7.52
C ALA A 15 40.20 -28.11 -7.28
N VAL A 16 41.06 -27.83 -6.30
CA VAL A 16 41.56 -26.48 -5.94
C VAL A 16 42.79 -26.18 -6.80
N LEU A 17 42.80 -25.06 -7.48
CA LEU A 17 44.01 -24.48 -8.11
C LEU A 17 44.28 -23.12 -7.50
N LEU A 18 45.38 -23.10 -6.72
CA LEU A 18 46.09 -21.91 -6.22
C LEU A 18 47.04 -21.39 -7.33
N ALA A 19 46.95 -20.11 -7.65
CA ALA A 19 48.01 -19.42 -8.38
C ALA A 19 48.36 -18.13 -7.65
N ALA A 20 49.58 -18.14 -7.11
CA ALA A 20 50.27 -16.97 -6.56
C ALA A 20 51.20 -16.38 -7.62
N CYS A 21 51.36 -15.07 -7.67
CA CYS A 21 52.56 -14.33 -8.15
C CYS A 21 52.33 -12.84 -7.94
N ASN A 22 53.05 -12.24 -7.27
CA ASN A 22 54.28 -11.56 -6.85
C ASN A 22 54.44 -10.13 -7.45
N PRO A 23 55.03 -9.19 -6.72
CA PRO A 23 54.91 -7.75 -6.98
C PRO A 23 56.11 -7.20 -7.81
N GLN A 24 55.90 -6.10 -8.48
CA GLN A 24 56.95 -5.30 -9.07
C GLN A 24 56.85 -3.83 -8.67
N THR A 25 57.87 -3.36 -8.02
CA THR A 25 58.21 -1.99 -7.66
C THR A 25 58.65 -1.18 -8.87
N ALA A 26 58.20 0.06 -8.98
CA ALA A 26 58.98 1.13 -9.61
C ALA A 26 58.58 2.46 -8.98
N ASN A 27 59.57 3.11 -8.41
CA ASN A 27 59.58 4.48 -7.90
C ASN A 27 59.50 5.46 -9.05
N ASP A 28 58.77 6.55 -8.84
CA ASP A 28 59.23 7.91 -9.23
C ASP A 28 58.34 8.96 -8.52
N ASP A 29 58.98 9.84 -7.77
CA ASP A 29 58.50 11.03 -7.08
C ASP A 29 59.07 12.25 -7.82
N PRO A 30 58.72 13.50 -7.51
CA PRO A 30 57.46 14.12 -7.00
C PRO A 30 56.97 15.30 -7.87
N LYS A 31 55.69 15.60 -7.78
CA LYS A 31 55.26 16.98 -8.05
C LYS A 31 54.12 17.38 -7.09
N GLN A 32 54.54 18.13 -6.08
CA GLN A 32 53.64 18.85 -5.17
C GLN A 32 52.67 19.72 -5.97
N SER A 33 51.39 19.45 -5.81
CA SER A 33 50.36 20.42 -6.17
C SER A 33 49.37 20.50 -5.01
N ALA A 34 49.12 21.73 -4.59
CA ALA A 34 48.40 22.12 -3.40
C ALA A 34 47.01 21.49 -3.33
N ALA A 35 46.66 20.95 -2.17
CA ALA A 35 45.35 20.50 -1.81
C ALA A 35 44.39 21.71 -1.67
N PRO A 36 43.18 21.67 -2.25
CA PRO A 36 42.13 22.60 -1.87
C PRO A 36 41.56 22.16 -0.50
N ALA A 37 41.28 23.15 0.35
CA ALA A 37 40.67 22.99 1.66
C ALA A 37 39.37 22.20 1.61
N PRO A 38 39.03 21.42 2.66
CA PRO A 38 37.76 20.70 2.70
C PRO A 38 36.60 21.71 2.72
N ALA A 39 35.77 21.62 1.69
CA ALA A 39 34.48 22.29 1.70
C ALA A 39 33.63 21.68 2.81
N THR A 40 33.31 22.47 3.81
CA THR A 40 32.36 22.13 4.85
C THR A 40 31.00 21.89 4.17
N SER A 41 30.68 20.64 3.95
CA SER A 41 29.36 20.23 3.50
C SER A 41 28.40 20.51 4.66
N ALA A 42 27.69 21.63 4.59
CA ALA A 42 26.57 21.89 5.47
C ALA A 42 25.52 20.78 5.18
N ALA A 43 25.31 19.93 6.14
CA ALA A 43 24.17 19.02 6.12
C ALA A 43 22.89 19.87 5.93
N PRO A 44 21.98 19.50 5.04
CA PRO A 44 20.70 20.18 4.99
C PRO A 44 20.02 19.97 6.35
N SER A 45 19.87 21.03 7.11
CA SER A 45 18.97 21.05 8.26
C SER A 45 17.58 20.69 7.72
N GLY A 46 17.12 19.50 8.03
CA GLY A 46 15.76 19.08 7.74
C GLY A 46 14.82 20.07 8.41
N ALA A 47 14.30 20.99 7.63
CA ALA A 47 13.18 21.81 8.03
C ALA A 47 12.03 20.85 8.31
N GLY A 48 11.67 20.69 9.59
CA GLY A 48 10.42 20.13 10.01
C GLY A 48 9.30 21.06 9.53
N GLY A 49 8.94 20.94 8.26
CA GLY A 49 7.72 21.53 7.74
C GLY A 49 6.55 20.83 8.43
N GLY A 50 5.73 21.59 9.14
CA GLY A 50 4.44 21.09 9.62
C GLY A 50 3.57 20.65 8.43
N PRO A 51 2.47 19.96 8.69
CA PRO A 51 1.53 19.55 7.64
C PRO A 51 1.11 20.76 6.79
N PRO A 52 0.76 20.53 5.52
CA PRO A 52 0.21 21.59 4.66
C PRO A 52 -0.93 22.33 5.36
N GLU A 53 -1.15 23.61 5.01
CA GLU A 53 -2.21 24.41 5.60
C GLU A 53 -3.57 23.72 5.38
N GLY A 54 -4.27 23.39 6.48
CA GLY A 54 -5.54 22.65 6.46
C GLY A 54 -5.43 21.15 6.64
N ALA A 55 -4.25 20.54 6.53
CA ALA A 55 -4.07 19.13 6.82
C ALA A 55 -3.78 18.89 8.31
N LEU A 56 -4.26 17.77 8.84
CA LEU A 56 -4.02 17.32 10.21
C LEU A 56 -2.77 16.47 10.27
N SER A 57 -2.04 16.50 11.38
CA SER A 57 -1.10 15.39 11.64
C SER A 57 -1.86 14.08 11.78
N LEU A 58 -1.22 12.95 11.47
CA LEU A 58 -1.85 11.63 11.57
C LEU A 58 -2.44 11.40 12.97
N THR A 59 -1.74 11.80 14.04
CA THR A 59 -2.23 11.67 15.41
C THR A 59 -3.50 12.49 15.68
N GLU A 60 -3.54 13.73 15.19
CA GLU A 60 -4.74 14.58 15.32
C GLU A 60 -5.92 14.03 14.52
N ALA A 61 -5.67 13.52 13.33
CA ALA A 61 -6.67 12.90 12.49
C ALA A 61 -7.27 11.65 13.15
N ILE A 62 -6.43 10.76 13.69
CA ILE A 62 -6.89 9.58 14.45
C ILE A 62 -7.74 9.98 15.66
N ALA A 63 -7.39 11.07 16.33
CA ALA A 63 -8.16 11.56 17.47
C ALA A 63 -9.58 12.02 17.10
N LYS A 64 -9.79 12.43 15.84
CA LYS A 64 -11.10 12.84 15.31
C LYS A 64 -12.00 11.66 14.89
N ILE A 65 -11.46 10.47 14.66
CA ILE A 65 -12.30 9.30 14.32
C ILE A 65 -13.26 9.04 15.49
N PRO A 66 -14.58 8.93 15.25
CA PRO A 66 -15.52 8.60 16.31
C PRO A 66 -15.20 7.26 16.98
N LYS A 67 -15.37 7.17 18.30
CA LYS A 67 -15.24 5.89 18.99
C LYS A 67 -16.50 5.06 18.83
N GLY A 68 -16.37 3.78 18.56
CA GLY A 68 -17.49 2.86 18.43
C GLY A 68 -17.14 1.46 18.85
N VAL A 69 -18.14 0.60 18.87
CA VAL A 69 -18.02 -0.83 19.06
C VAL A 69 -18.44 -1.50 17.75
N GLU A 70 -17.65 -2.40 17.30
CA GLU A 70 -17.91 -3.15 16.08
C GLU A 70 -19.20 -3.97 16.16
N LYS A 71 -19.91 -4.05 15.03
CA LYS A 71 -21.16 -4.79 14.90
C LYS A 71 -21.22 -5.54 13.59
N ARG A 72 -20.80 -6.82 13.58
CA ARG A 72 -20.79 -7.68 12.40
C ARG A 72 -22.17 -8.26 12.05
N ASP A 73 -23.11 -8.28 12.98
CA ASP A 73 -24.41 -8.90 12.79
C ASP A 73 -25.13 -8.36 11.53
N GLY A 74 -25.57 -9.30 10.68
CA GLY A 74 -26.28 -8.96 9.46
C GLY A 74 -25.44 -8.49 8.29
N TYR A 75 -24.11 -8.57 8.38
CA TYR A 75 -23.24 -8.25 7.24
C TYR A 75 -23.44 -9.25 6.11
N GLU A 76 -23.71 -8.69 4.96
CA GLU A 76 -23.69 -9.40 3.68
C GLU A 76 -22.89 -8.53 2.69
N ARG A 77 -21.92 -9.11 1.99
CA ARG A 77 -21.09 -8.37 1.03
C ARG A 77 -21.93 -7.68 -0.05
N ASP A 78 -23.00 -8.32 -0.49
CA ASP A 78 -23.90 -7.79 -1.52
C ASP A 78 -24.73 -6.58 -1.07
N SER A 79 -24.72 -6.25 0.23
CA SER A 79 -25.25 -4.99 0.75
C SER A 79 -24.45 -3.77 0.25
N PHE A 80 -23.22 -3.99 -0.23
CA PHE A 80 -22.39 -2.98 -0.87
C PHE A 80 -22.33 -3.30 -2.37
N LYS A 81 -23.14 -2.61 -3.15
CA LYS A 81 -23.12 -2.73 -4.60
C LYS A 81 -21.86 -2.09 -5.14
N HIS A 82 -20.88 -2.89 -5.56
CA HIS A 82 -19.57 -2.43 -5.98
C HIS A 82 -19.28 -2.74 -7.44
N TRP A 83 -18.26 -2.08 -8.01
CA TRP A 83 -17.85 -2.18 -9.41
C TRP A 83 -18.94 -1.72 -10.38
N THR A 84 -19.65 -0.66 -10.02
CA THR A 84 -20.62 0.00 -10.90
C THR A 84 -19.91 0.90 -11.91
N ASP A 85 -20.59 1.25 -12.96
CA ASP A 85 -20.22 2.27 -13.94
C ASP A 85 -21.16 3.45 -13.65
N GLU A 86 -20.67 4.39 -12.82
CA GLU A 86 -21.53 5.46 -12.27
C GLU A 86 -21.72 6.62 -13.25
N ASP A 87 -20.75 6.87 -14.13
CA ASP A 87 -20.78 7.94 -15.14
C ASP A 87 -21.17 7.45 -16.54
N GLU A 88 -21.43 6.13 -16.66
CA GLU A 88 -21.91 5.47 -17.89
C GLU A 88 -20.95 5.62 -19.08
N ASP A 89 -19.62 5.72 -18.81
CA ASP A 89 -18.58 5.81 -19.83
C ASP A 89 -18.17 4.43 -20.40
N GLY A 90 -18.70 3.35 -19.79
CA GLY A 90 -18.43 1.96 -20.15
C GLY A 90 -17.28 1.33 -19.35
N CYS A 91 -16.70 2.06 -18.40
CA CYS A 91 -15.66 1.59 -17.48
C CYS A 91 -16.23 1.41 -16.07
N PRO A 92 -16.32 0.18 -15.55
CA PRO A 92 -16.71 -0.02 -14.16
C PRO A 92 -15.58 0.46 -13.24
N THR A 93 -15.94 0.89 -12.02
CA THR A 93 -15.03 1.40 -10.97
C THR A 93 -13.70 0.64 -10.88
N ARG A 94 -13.72 -0.69 -10.95
CA ARG A 94 -12.49 -1.50 -10.94
C ARG A 94 -11.54 -1.15 -12.09
N ALA A 95 -12.07 -0.92 -13.29
CA ALA A 95 -11.24 -0.59 -14.45
C ALA A 95 -10.67 0.82 -14.33
N GLU A 96 -11.45 1.75 -13.83
CA GLU A 96 -11.01 3.13 -13.63
C GLU A 96 -9.85 3.23 -12.63
N VAL A 97 -9.94 2.54 -11.48
CA VAL A 97 -8.83 2.48 -10.51
C VAL A 97 -7.58 1.89 -11.17
N LEU A 98 -7.71 0.81 -11.94
CA LEU A 98 -6.58 0.21 -12.66
C LEU A 98 -5.98 1.15 -13.70
N ILE A 99 -6.80 1.93 -14.40
CA ILE A 99 -6.31 2.92 -15.36
C ILE A 99 -5.60 4.05 -14.63
N GLU A 100 -6.18 4.57 -13.54
CA GLU A 100 -5.63 5.70 -12.82
C GLU A 100 -4.29 5.38 -12.16
N GLU A 101 -4.17 4.24 -11.50
CA GLU A 101 -2.98 3.86 -10.74
C GLU A 101 -1.86 3.20 -11.58
N ALA A 102 -2.09 2.99 -12.88
CA ALA A 102 -1.08 2.37 -13.73
C ALA A 102 0.18 3.24 -13.86
N THR A 103 1.34 2.68 -13.53
CA THR A 103 2.66 3.29 -13.78
C THR A 103 3.01 3.34 -15.26
N THR A 104 2.49 2.37 -16.03
CA THR A 104 2.40 2.42 -17.48
C THR A 104 0.94 2.19 -17.85
N LYS A 105 0.32 3.15 -18.51
CA LYS A 105 -1.12 3.07 -18.83
C LYS A 105 -1.42 1.87 -19.72
N PRO A 106 -2.47 1.09 -19.42
CA PRO A 106 -2.93 0.00 -20.29
C PRO A 106 -3.66 0.55 -21.54
N GLU A 107 -3.74 -0.27 -22.56
CA GLU A 107 -4.65 -0.03 -23.69
C GLU A 107 -6.07 -0.41 -23.29
N GLN A 108 -7.03 0.46 -23.63
CA GLN A 108 -8.44 0.25 -23.37
C GLN A 108 -9.13 -0.27 -24.65
N GLY A 109 -9.73 -1.44 -24.54
CA GLY A 109 -10.54 -2.06 -25.59
C GLY A 109 -12.04 -1.90 -25.34
N GLU A 110 -12.84 -2.64 -26.09
CA GLU A 110 -14.29 -2.64 -25.93
C GLU A 110 -14.70 -3.00 -24.49
N ARG A 111 -15.72 -2.34 -23.97
CA ARG A 111 -16.23 -2.50 -22.60
C ARG A 111 -15.16 -2.35 -21.55
N CYS A 112 -14.25 -1.39 -21.76
CA CYS A 112 -13.14 -1.11 -20.86
C CYS A 112 -12.25 -2.32 -20.54
N THR A 113 -12.05 -3.21 -21.52
CA THR A 113 -11.11 -4.32 -21.38
C THR A 113 -9.69 -3.78 -21.41
N LEU A 114 -8.91 -4.04 -20.36
CA LEU A 114 -7.55 -3.54 -20.24
C LEU A 114 -6.52 -4.56 -20.77
N THR A 115 -5.57 -4.08 -21.56
CA THR A 115 -4.49 -4.90 -22.14
C THR A 115 -3.14 -4.22 -21.91
N GLY A 116 -2.13 -4.99 -21.51
CA GLY A 116 -0.84 -4.43 -21.14
C GLY A 116 -0.93 -3.63 -19.83
N GLY A 117 -0.11 -2.59 -19.73
CA GLY A 117 0.00 -1.78 -18.53
C GLY A 117 1.01 -2.32 -17.52
N ALA A 118 1.35 -1.50 -16.54
CA ALA A 118 2.17 -1.90 -15.39
C ALA A 118 1.69 -1.14 -14.15
N TRP A 119 1.82 -1.78 -12.99
CA TRP A 119 1.39 -1.27 -11.69
C TRP A 119 2.43 -1.64 -10.64
N THR A 120 2.53 -0.84 -9.59
CA THR A 120 3.28 -1.17 -8.38
C THR A 120 2.32 -1.27 -7.21
N SER A 121 2.18 -2.46 -6.64
CA SER A 121 1.33 -2.67 -5.47
C SER A 121 1.90 -1.96 -4.26
N SER A 122 1.13 -1.04 -3.68
CA SER A 122 1.54 -0.23 -2.52
C SER A 122 1.74 -1.04 -1.24
N TYR A 123 1.14 -2.23 -1.13
CA TYR A 123 1.24 -3.04 0.08
C TYR A 123 2.50 -3.90 0.17
N ASP A 124 3.08 -4.28 -0.96
CA ASP A 124 4.21 -5.21 -1.01
C ASP A 124 5.31 -4.80 -1.99
N GLY A 125 5.18 -3.64 -2.66
CA GLY A 125 6.16 -3.11 -3.59
C GLY A 125 6.33 -3.93 -4.88
N VAL A 126 5.45 -4.91 -5.13
CA VAL A 126 5.57 -5.81 -6.28
C VAL A 126 5.09 -5.13 -7.56
N GLU A 127 5.94 -5.15 -8.58
CA GLU A 127 5.55 -4.73 -9.94
C GLU A 127 4.71 -5.83 -10.61
N VAL A 128 3.60 -5.43 -11.22
CA VAL A 128 2.64 -6.31 -11.89
C VAL A 128 2.34 -5.77 -13.29
N THR A 129 2.43 -6.63 -14.31
CA THR A 129 2.15 -6.29 -15.71
C THR A 129 0.89 -6.98 -16.26
N ASP A 130 0.13 -7.64 -15.42
CA ASP A 130 -1.14 -8.28 -15.75
C ASP A 130 -2.21 -7.84 -14.74
N ALA A 131 -3.15 -7.02 -15.18
CA ALA A 131 -4.26 -6.50 -14.38
C ALA A 131 -5.08 -7.59 -13.68
N LYS A 132 -5.07 -8.84 -14.18
CA LYS A 132 -5.77 -9.99 -13.56
C LYS A 132 -5.12 -10.47 -12.27
N ARG A 133 -3.87 -10.08 -12.03
CA ARG A 133 -3.13 -10.41 -10.80
C ARG A 133 -3.32 -9.37 -9.69
N LEU A 134 -4.03 -8.28 -10.00
CA LEU A 134 -4.39 -7.24 -9.05
C LEU A 134 -5.84 -7.42 -8.59
N ASP A 135 -6.07 -7.21 -7.32
CA ASP A 135 -7.39 -6.89 -6.78
C ASP A 135 -7.46 -5.37 -6.53
N ILE A 136 -8.66 -4.79 -6.60
CA ILE A 136 -8.89 -3.45 -6.05
C ILE A 136 -9.33 -3.64 -4.61
N ASP A 137 -8.54 -3.10 -3.71
CA ASP A 137 -8.82 -3.13 -2.28
C ASP A 137 -9.61 -1.89 -1.87
N HIS A 138 -10.62 -2.08 -1.03
CA HIS A 138 -11.21 -1.01 -0.25
C HIS A 138 -10.27 -0.75 0.93
N MET A 139 -9.74 0.46 1.07
CA MET A 139 -8.79 0.82 2.13
C MET A 139 -9.32 0.39 3.51
N VAL A 140 -10.55 0.74 3.84
CA VAL A 140 -11.31 0.12 4.94
C VAL A 140 -12.22 -0.95 4.31
N PRO A 141 -12.02 -2.24 4.57
CA PRO A 141 -12.79 -3.33 3.96
C PRO A 141 -14.30 -3.15 4.12
N LEU A 142 -15.09 -3.67 3.19
CA LEU A 142 -16.57 -3.52 3.24
C LEU A 142 -17.16 -4.07 4.54
N ALA A 143 -16.63 -5.19 5.02
CA ALA A 143 -17.07 -5.80 6.27
C ALA A 143 -16.66 -4.94 7.47
N GLU A 144 -15.45 -4.41 7.47
CA GLU A 144 -14.96 -3.49 8.49
C GLU A 144 -15.75 -2.17 8.49
N ALA A 145 -16.06 -1.62 7.32
CA ALA A 145 -16.95 -0.45 7.22
C ALA A 145 -18.33 -0.73 7.80
N TRP A 146 -18.89 -1.94 7.54
CA TRP A 146 -20.16 -2.36 8.16
C TRP A 146 -20.06 -2.37 9.67
N ASP A 147 -19.03 -3.00 10.24
CA ASP A 147 -18.80 -3.08 11.69
C ASP A 147 -18.67 -1.70 12.30
N SER A 148 -18.01 -0.81 11.59
CA SER A 148 -17.71 0.57 11.99
C SER A 148 -18.85 1.56 11.78
N GLY A 149 -20.07 1.10 11.42
CA GLY A 149 -21.26 1.96 11.35
C GLY A 149 -22.02 1.95 10.03
N ALA A 150 -21.44 1.44 8.92
CA ALA A 150 -22.14 1.38 7.63
C ALA A 150 -23.38 0.46 7.63
N HIS A 151 -23.54 -0.40 8.63
CA HIS A 151 -24.76 -1.16 8.85
C HIS A 151 -26.01 -0.26 9.02
N ALA A 152 -25.83 0.97 9.47
CA ALA A 152 -26.92 1.95 9.62
C ALA A 152 -27.15 2.83 8.38
N TRP A 153 -26.30 2.69 7.34
CA TRP A 153 -26.43 3.50 6.13
C TRP A 153 -27.55 3.00 5.20
N SER A 154 -28.01 3.89 4.31
CA SER A 154 -28.83 3.50 3.17
C SER A 154 -28.02 2.69 2.16
N ASP A 155 -28.71 1.87 1.34
CA ASP A 155 -28.07 1.12 0.26
C ASP A 155 -27.30 2.05 -0.71
N LYS A 156 -27.86 3.22 -1.00
CA LYS A 156 -27.24 4.23 -1.85
C LYS A 156 -25.89 4.72 -1.26
N ARG A 157 -25.83 4.95 0.07
CA ARG A 157 -24.60 5.39 0.72
C ARG A 157 -23.55 4.27 0.74
N ARG A 158 -23.97 3.02 0.96
CA ARG A 158 -23.07 1.86 0.85
C ARG A 158 -22.54 1.65 -0.57
N GLN A 159 -23.40 1.86 -1.60
CA GLN A 159 -22.96 1.82 -2.99
C GLN A 159 -21.95 2.94 -3.29
N ALA A 160 -22.19 4.17 -2.86
CA ALA A 160 -21.27 5.29 -3.04
C ALA A 160 -19.92 5.03 -2.36
N TYR A 161 -19.92 4.46 -1.15
CA TYR A 161 -18.71 4.05 -0.46
C TYR A 161 -17.90 3.01 -1.26
N ALA A 162 -18.60 1.99 -1.77
CA ALA A 162 -17.98 0.88 -2.47
C ALA A 162 -17.40 1.24 -3.84
N ASN A 163 -17.74 2.42 -4.36
CA ASN A 163 -17.31 2.92 -5.68
C ASN A 163 -16.71 4.34 -5.59
N ASP A 164 -16.10 4.70 -4.47
CA ASP A 164 -15.59 6.05 -4.23
C ASP A 164 -14.33 6.35 -5.03
N LEU A 165 -14.50 6.82 -6.24
CA LEU A 165 -13.43 7.27 -7.14
C LEU A 165 -12.97 8.71 -6.87
N THR A 166 -13.69 9.45 -6.02
CA THR A 166 -13.37 10.86 -5.77
C THR A 166 -12.30 11.05 -4.70
N ALA A 167 -11.88 9.95 -4.05
CA ALA A 167 -10.73 9.91 -3.15
C ALA A 167 -9.81 8.76 -3.56
N PRO A 168 -8.67 9.01 -4.22
CA PRO A 168 -7.76 7.97 -4.73
C PRO A 168 -7.30 6.97 -3.67
N ARG A 169 -7.30 7.38 -2.39
CA ARG A 169 -6.91 6.53 -1.26
C ARG A 169 -7.98 5.52 -0.83
N SER A 170 -9.23 5.69 -1.25
CA SER A 170 -10.35 4.83 -0.82
C SER A 170 -10.33 3.46 -1.49
N LEU A 171 -9.87 3.41 -2.75
CA LEU A 171 -9.78 2.22 -3.59
C LEU A 171 -8.38 2.16 -4.20
N ILE A 172 -7.66 1.06 -4.01
CA ILE A 172 -6.28 0.93 -4.49
C ILE A 172 -6.02 -0.41 -5.17
N ALA A 173 -5.18 -0.40 -6.22
CA ALA A 173 -4.76 -1.59 -6.93
C ALA A 173 -3.58 -2.26 -6.21
N VAL A 174 -3.78 -3.46 -5.71
CA VAL A 174 -2.77 -4.22 -4.96
C VAL A 174 -2.68 -5.66 -5.45
N THR A 175 -1.58 -6.36 -5.14
CA THR A 175 -1.49 -7.78 -5.49
C THR A 175 -2.63 -8.57 -4.84
N ALA A 176 -3.29 -9.42 -5.62
CA ALA A 176 -4.40 -10.24 -5.16
C ALA A 176 -4.04 -11.11 -3.94
N LYS A 177 -2.77 -11.56 -3.85
CA LYS A 177 -2.27 -12.33 -2.71
C LYS A 177 -2.31 -11.50 -1.42
N THR A 178 -1.79 -10.27 -1.48
CA THR A 178 -1.67 -9.40 -0.31
C THR A 178 -3.05 -8.90 0.12
N ASN A 179 -3.90 -8.52 -0.85
CA ASN A 179 -5.29 -8.17 -0.57
C ASN A 179 -6.05 -9.27 0.19
N ARG A 180 -5.93 -10.52 -0.27
CA ARG A 180 -6.57 -11.66 0.39
C ARG A 180 -6.00 -11.98 1.76
N SER A 181 -4.74 -11.63 2.04
CA SER A 181 -4.17 -11.77 3.39
C SER A 181 -4.70 -10.72 4.36
N LYS A 182 -5.00 -9.51 3.86
CA LYS A 182 -5.71 -8.46 4.60
C LYS A 182 -7.13 -8.91 4.93
N GLY A 183 -7.90 -9.29 3.90
CA GLY A 183 -9.30 -9.69 4.09
C GLY A 183 -10.11 -8.56 4.72
N ASP A 184 -10.84 -8.88 5.79
CA ASP A 184 -11.68 -7.94 6.52
C ASP A 184 -10.99 -7.29 7.74
N LYS A 185 -9.67 -7.51 7.89
CA LYS A 185 -8.91 -7.10 9.07
C LYS A 185 -8.63 -5.60 9.10
N ASP A 186 -8.62 -5.05 10.29
CA ASP A 186 -8.21 -3.71 10.62
C ASP A 186 -6.68 -3.60 10.88
N PRO A 187 -6.12 -2.41 11.18
CA PRO A 187 -4.71 -2.23 11.49
C PRO A 187 -4.21 -2.92 12.77
N ALA A 188 -5.08 -3.38 13.67
CA ALA A 188 -4.68 -4.16 14.83
C ALA A 188 -4.33 -5.61 14.47
N ASP A 189 -4.98 -6.15 13.41
CA ASP A 189 -4.86 -7.54 13.00
C ASP A 189 -4.01 -7.74 11.74
N TRP A 190 -3.80 -6.68 10.95
CA TRP A 190 -3.03 -6.75 9.72
C TRP A 190 -2.37 -5.43 9.34
N LEU A 191 -1.15 -5.53 8.83
CA LEU A 191 -0.42 -4.42 8.21
C LEU A 191 0.17 -4.87 6.86
N PRO A 192 0.40 -3.93 5.92
CA PRO A 192 1.15 -4.20 4.70
C PRO A 192 2.48 -4.88 4.99
N PRO A 193 2.89 -5.91 4.22
CA PRO A 193 4.18 -6.56 4.42
C PRO A 193 5.38 -5.65 4.15
N ALA A 194 5.23 -4.62 3.31
CA ALA A 194 6.24 -3.60 3.09
C ALA A 194 6.20 -2.55 4.23
N ALA A 195 7.25 -2.48 5.02
CA ALA A 195 7.28 -1.59 6.18
C ALA A 195 7.23 -0.09 5.82
N ASP A 196 7.73 0.28 4.66
CA ASP A 196 7.67 1.63 4.10
C ASP A 196 6.24 2.06 3.70
N ALA A 197 5.34 1.11 3.51
CA ALA A 197 3.93 1.39 3.26
C ALA A 197 3.13 1.75 4.53
N HIS A 198 3.65 1.49 5.73
CA HIS A 198 2.86 1.60 6.97
C HIS A 198 2.35 3.01 7.23
N CYS A 199 3.15 4.04 6.95
CA CYS A 199 2.73 5.42 7.20
C CYS A 199 1.62 5.87 6.24
N THR A 200 1.76 5.53 4.96
CA THR A 200 0.72 5.79 3.94
C THR A 200 -0.55 5.02 4.26
N TYR A 201 -0.42 3.73 4.57
CA TYR A 201 -1.56 2.88 4.95
C TYR A 201 -2.33 3.45 6.15
N ALA A 202 -1.63 3.87 7.21
CA ALA A 202 -2.26 4.46 8.39
C ALA A 202 -2.95 5.80 8.07
N ALA A 203 -2.35 6.62 7.19
CA ALA A 203 -2.93 7.88 6.76
C ALA A 203 -4.19 7.66 5.91
N ASP A 204 -4.13 6.78 4.93
CA ASP A 204 -5.24 6.49 4.01
C ASP A 204 -6.41 5.80 4.72
N TRP A 205 -6.10 4.89 5.65
CA TRP A 205 -7.10 4.27 6.53
C TRP A 205 -7.82 5.33 7.36
N THR A 206 -7.06 6.20 8.04
CA THR A 206 -7.59 7.28 8.87
C THR A 206 -8.42 8.27 8.05
N ALA A 207 -7.92 8.68 6.89
CA ALA A 207 -8.64 9.56 5.98
C ALA A 207 -9.96 8.94 5.50
N THR A 208 -9.96 7.66 5.15
CA THR A 208 -11.18 6.93 4.74
C THR A 208 -12.20 6.85 5.86
N LYS A 209 -11.77 6.55 7.10
CA LYS A 209 -12.66 6.54 8.27
C LYS A 209 -13.30 7.92 8.51
N LEU A 210 -12.51 8.99 8.45
CA LEU A 210 -13.01 10.37 8.61
C LEU A 210 -13.96 10.74 7.48
N ARG A 211 -13.58 10.53 6.25
CA ARG A 211 -14.35 10.83 5.05
C ARG A 211 -15.77 10.26 5.12
N TRP A 212 -15.90 9.03 5.54
CA TRP A 212 -17.16 8.30 5.59
C TRP A 212 -17.82 8.29 6.97
N GLN A 213 -17.22 8.97 7.96
CA GLN A 213 -17.70 9.05 9.34
C GLN A 213 -17.87 7.66 9.97
N LEU A 214 -16.92 6.78 9.69
CA LEU A 214 -16.84 5.45 10.29
C LEU A 214 -16.25 5.54 11.70
N ASN A 215 -16.70 4.68 12.58
CA ASN A 215 -16.15 4.56 13.93
C ASN A 215 -14.83 3.76 13.91
N ALA A 216 -14.08 3.85 14.99
CA ALA A 216 -12.99 2.93 15.30
C ALA A 216 -13.13 2.42 16.72
N ASP A 217 -12.85 1.15 16.93
CA ASP A 217 -12.79 0.56 18.26
C ASP A 217 -11.47 0.90 18.97
N GLU A 218 -11.27 0.43 20.19
CA GLU A 218 -10.08 0.76 20.98
C GLU A 218 -8.83 0.03 20.48
N ALA A 219 -8.96 -1.19 19.92
CA ALA A 219 -7.83 -1.96 19.38
C ALA A 219 -7.30 -1.32 18.11
N GLU A 220 -8.19 -1.01 17.16
CA GLU A 220 -7.87 -0.29 15.93
C GLU A 220 -7.22 1.06 16.21
N ARG A 221 -7.81 1.87 17.10
CA ARG A 221 -7.26 3.18 17.47
C ARG A 221 -5.87 3.07 18.08
N THR A 222 -5.64 2.08 18.95
CA THR A 222 -4.34 1.85 19.56
C THR A 222 -3.29 1.47 18.51
N ALA A 223 -3.65 0.61 17.57
CA ALA A 223 -2.77 0.24 16.46
C ALA A 223 -2.41 1.43 15.58
N LEU A 224 -3.40 2.25 15.21
CA LEU A 224 -3.18 3.47 14.41
C LEU A 224 -2.29 4.48 15.16
N LEU A 225 -2.50 4.70 16.45
CA LEU A 225 -1.65 5.60 17.25
C LEU A 225 -0.21 5.07 17.39
N ASN A 226 -0.03 3.76 17.52
CA ASN A 226 1.30 3.14 17.50
C ASN A 226 2.01 3.38 16.16
N LEU A 227 1.31 3.23 15.04
CA LEU A 227 1.84 3.55 13.71
C LEU A 227 2.20 5.04 13.61
N ALA A 228 1.31 5.93 14.03
CA ALA A 228 1.54 7.37 13.99
C ALA A 228 2.81 7.80 14.74
N GLY A 229 3.15 7.11 15.85
CA GLY A 229 4.39 7.33 16.59
C GLY A 229 5.66 7.06 15.78
N HIS A 230 5.58 6.27 14.71
CA HIS A 230 6.68 5.94 13.80
C HIS A 230 6.60 6.71 12.46
N CYS A 231 5.58 7.55 12.28
CA CYS A 231 5.28 8.26 11.04
C CYS A 231 5.34 9.79 11.21
N PRO A 232 6.48 10.36 11.63
CA PRO A 232 6.59 11.80 11.84
C PRO A 232 6.41 12.55 10.52
N GLY A 233 5.60 13.62 10.54
CA GLY A 233 5.36 14.45 9.36
C GLY A 233 4.29 13.90 8.41
N THR A 234 3.70 12.74 8.69
CA THR A 234 2.57 12.24 7.91
C THR A 234 1.33 13.09 8.19
N ALA A 235 0.76 13.60 7.11
CA ALA A 235 -0.43 14.44 7.14
C ALA A 235 -1.65 13.71 6.58
N VAL A 236 -2.82 14.08 7.06
CA VAL A 236 -4.12 13.55 6.63
C VAL A 236 -5.01 14.73 6.22
N GLU A 237 -5.55 14.67 5.02
CA GLU A 237 -6.57 15.59 4.55
C GLU A 237 -7.94 15.07 4.98
N ASP A 238 -8.73 15.95 5.61
CA ASP A 238 -10.09 15.65 6.06
C ASP A 238 -11.08 16.12 4.99
N GLU A 239 -11.35 15.25 4.04
CA GLU A 239 -12.26 15.50 2.92
C GLU A 239 -13.56 14.69 3.10
N PRO A 240 -14.66 15.30 3.51
CA PRO A 240 -15.93 14.58 3.66
C PRO A 240 -16.41 13.97 2.33
N ALA A 241 -17.03 12.79 2.41
CA ALA A 241 -17.69 12.17 1.26
C ALA A 241 -18.90 13.03 0.81
N PRO A 242 -19.22 12.99 -0.50
CA PRO A 242 -20.36 13.73 -1.07
C PRO A 242 -21.73 13.28 -0.54
#